data_c6eb73a3af4ecc4890d717f4e83927f1
#
_entry.id   c6eb73a3af4ecc4890d717f4e83927f1
#
_cell.length_a   1.000
_cell.length_b   1.000
_cell.length_c   1.000
_cell.angle_alpha   90.00
_cell.angle_beta   90.00
_cell.angle_gamma   90.00
#
_symmetry.space_group_name_H-M   'P 1'
#
loop_
_entity.id
_entity.type
_entity.pdbx_description
1 polymer ?
#
loop_
_entity_poly.entity_id
_entity_poly.type
_entity_poly.pdbx_seq_one_letter_code
_entity_poly.pdbx_strand_id
1 'polypeptide(L)'
;MSYFPIFIDMTDRQVLVVGAGSVASRRVGVLEKFGAAITVIAPNTSEEIRKLADSRKIRLIEQTYEEVRDTIWQEKNFFMALAATGQMGTDARIKEDASSHSVWFNMASDKSQSEFYFPAIAQGRELTAGLISGGADPGLTHRVAK
;
A
#
# COMPACT_ATOMS: atom_id res chain seq x y z
N MET A 1 14.68 8.22 -15.72
CA MET A 1 14.01 7.86 -14.46
C MET A 1 14.33 8.92 -13.40
N SER A 2 13.32 9.51 -12.79
CA SER A 2 13.48 10.68 -11.90
C SER A 2 13.07 10.37 -10.45
N TYR A 3 13.14 9.11 -10.03
CA TYR A 3 12.77 8.71 -8.68
C TYR A 3 13.95 8.82 -7.73
N PHE A 4 13.75 9.62 -6.70
CA PHE A 4 14.75 9.84 -5.66
C PHE A 4 14.47 8.86 -4.50
N PRO A 5 15.46 8.03 -4.12
CA PRO A 5 15.27 7.08 -3.03
C PRO A 5 15.32 7.80 -1.67
N ILE A 6 14.32 7.52 -0.85
CA ILE A 6 14.27 7.98 0.55
C ILE A 6 13.87 6.83 1.45
N PHE A 7 14.26 6.88 2.71
CA PHE A 7 13.82 5.97 3.74
C PHE A 7 12.90 6.70 4.69
N ILE A 8 11.75 6.09 4.99
CA ILE A 8 10.70 6.69 5.81
C ILE A 8 10.51 5.85 7.05
N ASP A 9 10.50 6.47 8.21
CA ASP A 9 10.10 5.80 9.44
C ASP A 9 8.57 5.62 9.41
N MET A 10 8.15 4.38 9.22
CA MET A 10 6.73 4.03 9.11
C MET A 10 6.08 3.72 10.46
N THR A 11 6.81 3.77 11.56
CA THR A 11 6.28 3.44 12.89
C THR A 11 5.03 4.26 13.20
N ASP A 12 3.91 3.58 13.42
CA ASP A 12 2.60 4.14 13.75
C ASP A 12 1.99 5.07 12.69
N ARG A 13 2.57 5.15 11.50
CA ARG A 13 1.97 5.95 10.43
C ARG A 13 0.74 5.25 9.87
N GLN A 14 -0.32 6.02 9.68
CA GLN A 14 -1.60 5.51 9.18
C GLN A 14 -1.52 5.27 7.67
N VAL A 15 -1.79 4.05 7.26
CA VAL A 15 -1.82 3.65 5.85
C VAL A 15 -3.18 3.08 5.51
N LEU A 16 -3.76 3.59 4.42
CA LEU A 16 -5.00 3.06 3.85
C LEU A 16 -4.65 2.13 2.69
N VAL A 17 -5.17 0.92 2.72
CA VAL A 17 -5.07 -0.03 1.59
C VAL A 17 -6.48 -0.40 1.15
N VAL A 18 -6.80 -0.15 -0.11
CA VAL A 18 -8.08 -0.53 -0.69
C VAL A 18 -7.86 -1.68 -1.66
N GLY A 19 -8.45 -2.82 -1.33
CA GLY A 19 -8.24 -4.10 -2.00
C GLY A 19 -7.62 -5.12 -1.06
N ALA A 20 -7.81 -6.39 -1.35
CA ALA A 20 -7.29 -7.51 -0.54
C ALA A 20 -6.91 -8.72 -1.40
N GLY A 21 -6.52 -8.50 -2.65
CA GLY A 21 -5.97 -9.53 -3.52
C GLY A 21 -4.50 -9.81 -3.21
N SER A 22 -3.82 -10.52 -4.09
CA SER A 22 -2.42 -10.94 -3.89
C SER A 22 -1.44 -9.78 -3.75
N VAL A 23 -1.61 -8.73 -4.55
CA VAL A 23 -0.74 -7.54 -4.48
C VAL A 23 -0.95 -6.78 -3.18
N ALA A 24 -2.21 -6.52 -2.81
CA ALA A 24 -2.55 -5.85 -1.56
C ALA A 24 -2.03 -6.63 -0.35
N SER A 25 -2.26 -7.95 -0.33
CA SER A 25 -1.82 -8.82 0.77
C SER A 25 -0.31 -8.77 0.99
N ARG A 26 0.46 -8.81 -0.10
CA ARG A 26 1.92 -8.73 -0.03
C ARG A 26 2.38 -7.38 0.53
N ARG A 27 1.81 -6.28 0.05
CA ARG A 27 2.16 -4.93 0.50
C ARG A 27 1.79 -4.68 1.96
N VAL A 28 0.62 -5.14 2.36
CA VAL A 28 0.18 -5.07 3.76
C VAL A 28 1.15 -5.82 4.67
N GLY A 29 1.53 -7.04 4.28
CA GLY A 29 2.50 -7.84 5.04
C GLY A 29 3.85 -7.15 5.21
N VAL A 30 4.35 -6.48 4.17
CA VAL A 30 5.59 -5.71 4.22
C VAL A 30 5.44 -4.50 5.15
N LEU A 31 4.42 -3.68 4.94
CA LEU A 31 4.20 -2.46 5.74
C LEU A 31 3.97 -2.77 7.22
N GLU A 32 3.29 -3.86 7.52
CA GLU A 32 3.06 -4.28 8.89
C GLU A 32 4.40 -4.57 9.60
N LYS A 33 5.33 -5.20 8.93
CA LYS A 33 6.67 -5.48 9.47
C LYS A 33 7.48 -4.21 9.75
N PHE A 34 7.20 -3.13 9.04
CA PHE A 34 7.84 -1.83 9.28
C PHE A 34 7.07 -0.96 10.28
N GLY A 35 6.07 -1.50 10.95
CA GLY A 35 5.38 -0.83 12.06
C GLY A 35 4.26 0.11 11.64
N ALA A 36 3.81 0.10 10.39
CA ALA A 36 2.70 0.93 9.95
C ALA A 36 1.37 0.50 10.60
N ALA A 37 0.51 1.48 10.86
CA ALA A 37 -0.86 1.26 11.33
C ALA A 37 -1.79 1.18 10.11
N ILE A 38 -2.18 -0.02 9.72
CA ILE A 38 -2.83 -0.28 8.43
C ILE A 38 -4.32 -0.47 8.59
N THR A 39 -5.10 0.21 7.74
CA THR A 39 -6.52 -0.03 7.54
C THR A 39 -6.73 -0.58 6.14
N VAL A 40 -7.34 -1.76 6.03
CA VAL A 40 -7.66 -2.40 4.76
C VAL A 40 -9.17 -2.30 4.53
N ILE A 41 -9.57 -1.86 3.34
CA ILE A 41 -10.96 -1.84 2.90
C ILE A 41 -11.09 -2.80 1.73
N ALA A 42 -11.93 -3.82 1.88
CA ALA A 42 -12.25 -4.75 0.79
C ALA A 42 -13.52 -5.54 1.13
N PRO A 43 -14.45 -5.73 0.18
CA PRO A 43 -15.65 -6.54 0.42
C PRO A 43 -15.31 -8.03 0.58
N ASN A 44 -14.26 -8.49 -0.07
CA ASN A 44 -13.77 -9.87 0.03
C ASN A 44 -12.28 -9.83 0.35
N THR A 45 -11.82 -10.70 1.24
CA THR A 45 -10.46 -10.68 1.72
C THR A 45 -9.75 -12.01 1.48
N SER A 46 -8.43 -11.93 1.31
CA SER A 46 -7.57 -13.11 1.31
C SER A 46 -7.42 -13.69 2.71
N GLU A 47 -6.96 -14.94 2.78
CA GLU A 47 -6.69 -15.58 4.06
C GLU A 47 -5.58 -14.86 4.84
N GLU A 48 -4.56 -14.37 4.14
CA GLU A 48 -3.45 -13.63 4.75
C GLU A 48 -3.93 -12.35 5.44
N ILE A 49 -4.78 -11.58 4.76
CA ILE A 49 -5.38 -10.37 5.34
C ILE A 49 -6.25 -10.72 6.54
N ARG A 50 -7.05 -11.80 6.43
CA ARG A 50 -7.89 -12.26 7.54
C ARG A 50 -7.06 -12.61 8.77
N LYS A 51 -5.96 -13.33 8.60
CA LYS A 51 -5.07 -13.70 9.70
C LYS A 51 -4.47 -12.48 10.40
N LEU A 52 -4.04 -11.48 9.63
CA LEU A 52 -3.51 -10.24 10.19
C LEU A 52 -4.57 -9.47 10.96
N ALA A 53 -5.80 -9.43 10.47
CA ALA A 53 -6.92 -8.79 11.14
C ALA A 53 -7.29 -9.51 12.45
N ASP A 54 -7.37 -10.84 12.41
CA ASP A 54 -7.68 -11.66 13.59
C ASP A 54 -6.61 -11.52 14.67
N SER A 55 -5.36 -11.34 14.29
CA SER A 55 -4.23 -11.09 15.21
C SER A 55 -4.14 -9.62 15.64
N ARG A 56 -5.08 -8.77 15.26
CA ARG A 56 -5.12 -7.33 15.57
C ARG A 56 -3.90 -6.56 15.08
N LYS A 57 -3.23 -7.05 14.05
CA LYS A 57 -2.09 -6.36 13.42
C LYS A 57 -2.52 -5.31 12.41
N ILE A 58 -3.73 -5.45 11.88
CA ILE A 58 -4.37 -4.48 10.97
C ILE A 58 -5.83 -4.31 11.34
N ARG A 59 -6.43 -3.20 10.89
CA ARG A 59 -7.87 -2.99 10.92
C ARG A 59 -8.44 -3.40 9.55
N LEU A 60 -9.45 -4.26 9.53
CA LEU A 60 -10.13 -4.69 8.32
C LEU A 60 -11.57 -4.19 8.31
N ILE A 61 -11.95 -3.55 7.21
CA ILE A 61 -13.33 -3.11 6.95
C ILE A 61 -13.84 -3.88 5.74
N GLU A 62 -14.77 -4.81 5.96
CA GLU A 62 -15.31 -5.69 4.92
C GLU A 62 -16.48 -5.01 4.21
N GLN A 63 -16.18 -3.91 3.55
CA GLN A 63 -17.12 -3.11 2.76
C GLN A 63 -16.44 -2.65 1.48
N THR A 64 -17.22 -2.16 0.53
CA THR A 64 -16.67 -1.52 -0.65
C THR A 64 -16.13 -0.13 -0.29
N TYR A 65 -15.23 0.38 -1.11
CA TYR A 65 -14.71 1.74 -0.91
C TYR A 65 -15.83 2.79 -0.95
N GLU A 66 -16.77 2.63 -1.88
CA GLU A 66 -17.89 3.54 -2.05
C GLU A 66 -18.75 3.64 -0.78
N GLU A 67 -18.94 2.55 -0.08
CA GLU A 67 -19.74 2.52 1.16
C GLU A 67 -19.10 3.29 2.31
N VAL A 68 -17.78 3.35 2.36
CA VAL A 68 -17.03 3.97 3.47
C VAL A 68 -16.33 5.26 3.08
N ARG A 69 -16.37 5.66 1.82
CA ARG A 69 -15.63 6.78 1.25
C ARG A 69 -15.80 8.08 2.06
N ASP A 70 -17.05 8.40 2.42
CA ASP A 70 -17.33 9.69 3.07
C ASP A 70 -16.85 9.74 4.52
N THR A 71 -16.68 8.60 5.16
CA THR A 71 -16.30 8.52 6.57
C THR A 71 -14.82 8.23 6.78
N ILE A 72 -14.23 7.39 5.93
CA ILE A 72 -12.86 6.89 6.17
C ILE A 72 -11.81 8.02 6.20
N TRP A 73 -11.94 9.01 5.32
CA TRP A 73 -11.02 10.13 5.25
C TRP A 73 -11.18 11.12 6.42
N GLN A 74 -12.31 11.09 7.11
CA GLN A 74 -12.57 11.92 8.28
C GLN A 74 -12.12 11.27 9.57
N GLU A 75 -12.07 9.95 9.62
CA GLU A 75 -11.69 9.21 10.82
C GLU A 75 -10.21 9.35 11.17
N LYS A 76 -9.35 9.40 10.17
CA LYS A 76 -7.90 9.37 10.36
C LYS A 76 -7.17 10.22 9.32
N ASN A 77 -6.04 10.77 9.75
CA ASN A 77 -5.09 11.41 8.85
C ASN A 77 -4.15 10.34 8.28
N PHE A 78 -4.45 9.85 7.10
CA PHE A 78 -3.59 8.89 6.44
C PHE A 78 -2.31 9.57 5.92
N PHE A 79 -1.20 8.89 6.07
CA PHE A 79 0.07 9.29 5.49
C PHE A 79 0.19 8.81 4.03
N MET A 80 -0.34 7.62 3.76
CA MET A 80 -0.19 6.94 2.48
C MET A 80 -1.46 6.17 2.16
N ALA A 81 -1.84 6.11 0.88
CA ALA A 81 -2.96 5.31 0.38
C ALA A 81 -2.52 4.45 -0.80
N LEU A 82 -2.88 3.18 -0.76
CA LEU A 82 -2.60 2.20 -1.80
C LEU A 82 -3.92 1.74 -2.41
N ALA A 83 -4.07 1.92 -3.73
CA ALA A 83 -5.23 1.43 -4.47
C ALA A 83 -4.85 0.15 -5.22
N ALA A 84 -5.50 -0.95 -4.87
CA ALA A 84 -5.24 -2.28 -5.43
C ALA A 84 -6.54 -3.07 -5.60
N THR A 85 -7.61 -2.42 -6.08
CA THR A 85 -8.92 -3.07 -6.24
C THR A 85 -9.05 -3.84 -7.56
N GLY A 86 -8.21 -3.55 -8.54
CA GLY A 86 -8.35 -4.05 -9.89
C GLY A 86 -9.50 -3.39 -10.68
N GLN A 87 -10.17 -2.42 -10.10
CA GLN A 87 -11.26 -1.67 -10.73
C GLN A 87 -10.81 -0.23 -11.00
N MET A 88 -10.65 0.11 -12.27
CA MET A 88 -10.10 1.41 -12.68
C MET A 88 -10.88 2.60 -12.12
N GLY A 89 -12.20 2.53 -12.14
CA GLY A 89 -13.05 3.62 -11.64
C GLY A 89 -12.88 3.86 -10.14
N THR A 90 -12.84 2.80 -9.37
CA THR A 90 -12.63 2.87 -7.92
C THR A 90 -11.22 3.37 -7.61
N ASP A 91 -10.21 2.82 -8.26
CA ASP A 91 -8.81 3.24 -8.05
C ASP A 91 -8.60 4.72 -8.40
N ALA A 92 -9.26 5.22 -9.46
CA ALA A 92 -9.23 6.64 -9.82
C ALA A 92 -9.86 7.53 -8.75
N ARG A 93 -10.96 7.10 -8.14
CA ARG A 93 -11.61 7.84 -7.03
C ARG A 93 -10.72 7.90 -5.79
N ILE A 94 -10.06 6.81 -5.46
CA ILE A 94 -9.12 6.78 -4.34
C ILE A 94 -7.99 7.78 -4.59
N LYS A 95 -7.49 7.85 -5.81
CA LYS A 95 -6.47 8.82 -6.21
C LYS A 95 -6.93 10.26 -5.99
N GLU A 96 -8.14 10.59 -6.44
CA GLU A 96 -8.72 11.93 -6.26
C GLU A 96 -8.84 12.27 -4.78
N ASP A 97 -9.35 11.36 -3.99
CA ASP A 97 -9.54 11.56 -2.54
C ASP A 97 -8.20 11.72 -1.82
N ALA A 98 -7.21 10.89 -2.14
CA ALA A 98 -5.87 11.00 -1.60
C ALA A 98 -5.24 12.36 -1.93
N SER A 99 -5.38 12.82 -3.18
CA SER A 99 -4.90 14.13 -3.61
C SER A 99 -5.57 15.26 -2.84
N SER A 100 -6.90 15.19 -2.65
CA SER A 100 -7.66 16.19 -1.90
C SER A 100 -7.23 16.30 -0.43
N HIS A 101 -6.71 15.22 0.14
CA HIS A 101 -6.25 15.16 1.52
C HIS A 101 -4.72 15.27 1.65
N SER A 102 -4.01 15.54 0.56
CA SER A 102 -2.53 15.62 0.53
C SER A 102 -1.86 14.34 1.04
N VAL A 103 -2.41 13.20 0.67
CA VAL A 103 -1.94 11.87 1.05
C VAL A 103 -1.14 11.28 -0.11
N TRP A 104 0.01 10.70 0.17
CA TRP A 104 0.82 10.00 -0.83
C TRP A 104 0.07 8.81 -1.39
N PHE A 105 0.06 8.68 -2.72
CA PHE A 105 -0.76 7.72 -3.41
C PHE A 105 0.05 6.76 -4.29
N ASN A 106 -0.30 5.48 -4.25
CA ASN A 106 0.22 4.46 -5.15
C ASN A 106 -0.94 3.64 -5.74
N MET A 107 -0.96 3.55 -7.06
CA MET A 107 -1.89 2.69 -7.80
C MET A 107 -1.16 1.42 -8.24
N ALA A 108 -1.57 0.26 -7.74
CA ALA A 108 -0.89 -1.00 -8.01
C ALA A 108 -0.88 -1.39 -9.48
N SER A 109 -1.93 -1.03 -10.22
CA SER A 109 -2.10 -1.37 -11.64
C SER A 109 -1.41 -0.39 -12.61
N ASP A 110 -1.04 0.80 -12.14
CA ASP A 110 -0.50 1.84 -13.02
C ASP A 110 0.52 2.73 -12.30
N LYS A 111 1.78 2.46 -12.55
CA LYS A 111 2.90 3.22 -11.96
C LYS A 111 2.89 4.69 -12.36
N SER A 112 2.41 5.03 -13.56
CA SER A 112 2.38 6.41 -14.05
C SER A 112 1.44 7.30 -13.23
N GLN A 113 0.50 6.71 -12.51
CA GLN A 113 -0.45 7.41 -11.65
C GLN A 113 -0.05 7.44 -10.18
N SER A 114 1.13 6.92 -9.86
CA SER A 114 1.63 6.82 -8.50
C SER A 114 2.66 7.90 -8.21
N GLU A 115 2.62 8.46 -7.01
CA GLU A 115 3.61 9.46 -6.56
C GLU A 115 4.89 8.83 -6.05
N PHE A 116 4.82 7.56 -5.62
CA PHE A 116 5.97 6.80 -5.15
C PHE A 116 5.88 5.36 -5.64
N TYR A 117 7.03 4.67 -5.69
CA TYR A 117 7.09 3.27 -6.01
C TYR A 117 7.16 2.40 -4.77
N PHE A 118 6.52 1.25 -4.83
CA PHE A 118 6.68 0.22 -3.80
C PHE A 118 7.89 -0.63 -4.20
N PRO A 119 9.04 -0.51 -3.51
CA PRO A 119 10.27 -1.14 -3.94
C PRO A 119 10.31 -2.64 -3.62
N ALA A 120 11.21 -3.37 -4.27
CA ALA A 120 11.67 -4.64 -3.76
C ALA A 120 12.59 -4.38 -2.56
N ILE A 121 12.40 -5.10 -1.48
CA ILE A 121 13.10 -4.85 -0.22
C ILE A 121 13.99 -6.02 0.13
N ALA A 122 15.25 -5.73 0.44
CA ALA A 122 16.19 -6.64 1.03
C ALA A 122 16.53 -6.14 2.45
N GLN A 123 16.33 -6.99 3.44
CA GLN A 123 16.54 -6.64 4.84
C GLN A 123 17.45 -7.65 5.53
N GLY A 124 18.59 -7.17 6.08
CA GLY A 124 19.45 -7.92 6.96
C GLY A 124 19.32 -7.45 8.40
N ARG A 125 20.29 -7.83 9.26
CA ARG A 125 20.26 -7.43 10.66
C ARG A 125 20.38 -5.91 10.84
N GLU A 126 21.27 -5.30 10.09
CA GLU A 126 21.60 -3.88 10.24
C GLU A 126 21.38 -3.05 8.97
N LEU A 127 21.01 -3.71 7.87
CA LEU A 127 20.88 -3.07 6.58
C LEU A 127 19.49 -3.30 6.00
N THR A 128 18.93 -2.24 5.46
CA THR A 128 17.70 -2.29 4.65
C THR A 128 17.99 -1.63 3.31
N ALA A 129 17.67 -2.30 2.22
CA ALA A 129 17.79 -1.77 0.87
C ALA A 129 16.43 -1.82 0.16
N GLY A 130 16.10 -0.75 -0.54
CA GLY A 130 14.96 -0.69 -1.43
C GLY A 130 15.43 -0.53 -2.86
N LEU A 131 14.87 -1.31 -3.79
CA LEU A 131 15.29 -1.36 -5.18
C LEU A 131 14.10 -1.19 -6.10
N ILE A 132 14.26 -0.35 -7.12
CA ILE A 132 13.34 -0.26 -8.25
C ILE A 132 14.14 -0.40 -9.54
N SER A 133 13.48 -0.93 -10.59
CA SER A 133 14.06 -0.93 -11.93
C SER A 133 13.39 0.15 -12.78
N GLY A 134 13.98 0.47 -13.92
CA GLY A 134 13.39 1.37 -14.91
C GLY A 134 12.17 0.81 -15.64
N GLY A 135 11.69 -0.37 -15.24
CA GLY A 135 10.48 -0.97 -15.80
C GLY A 135 10.73 -1.97 -16.93
N ALA A 136 11.98 -2.09 -17.41
CA ALA A 136 12.32 -2.99 -18.51
C ALA A 136 12.48 -4.45 -18.08
N ASP A 137 12.87 -4.69 -16.83
CA ASP A 137 13.06 -6.04 -16.29
C ASP A 137 12.66 -6.10 -14.82
N PRO A 138 11.40 -6.48 -14.51
CA PRO A 138 10.96 -6.65 -13.12
C PRO A 138 11.73 -7.72 -12.35
N GLY A 139 12.28 -8.71 -13.04
CA GLY A 139 13.09 -9.76 -12.44
C GLY A 139 14.44 -9.28 -11.93
N LEU A 140 14.96 -8.16 -12.47
CA LEU A 140 16.25 -7.62 -12.07
C LEU A 140 16.25 -7.18 -10.61
N THR A 141 15.26 -6.40 -10.19
CA THR A 141 15.15 -5.95 -8.80
C THR A 141 15.03 -7.13 -7.85
N HIS A 142 14.32 -8.15 -8.25
CA HIS A 142 14.13 -9.36 -7.44
C HIS A 142 15.43 -10.15 -7.29
N ARG A 143 16.24 -10.24 -8.35
CA ARG A 143 17.55 -10.90 -8.31
C ARG A 143 18.57 -10.14 -7.47
N VAL A 144 18.58 -8.83 -7.55
CA VAL A 144 19.54 -7.98 -6.81
C VAL A 144 19.17 -7.90 -5.31
N ALA A 145 17.86 -7.95 -4.98
CA ALA A 145 17.38 -7.90 -3.58
C ALA A 145 17.61 -9.20 -2.80
N LYS A 146 17.94 -10.29 -3.48
CA LYS A 146 18.32 -11.54 -2.82
C LYS A 146 19.77 -11.43 -2.33
#